data_4f7abaa05537c0ee5cc4f3a7c17cfdf1
#
_entry.id   4f7abaa05537c0ee5cc4f3a7c17cfdf1
#
_cell.length_a   1.000
_cell.length_b   1.000
_cell.length_c   1.000
_cell.angle_alpha   90.00
_cell.angle_beta   90.00
_cell.angle_gamma   90.00
#
_symmetry.space_group_name_H-M   'P 1'
#
loop_
_entity.id
_entity.type
_entity.pdbx_description
1 polymer ?
#
loop_
_entity_poly.entity_id
_entity_poly.type
_entity_poly.pdbx_seq_one_letter_code
_entity_poly.pdbx_strand_id
1 'polypeptide(L)'
;LKTAEKVYQPVSDTAAAFLHEQVRSVNPASFVQKIDITELFLQELPLANMGTRFTPCCMLRLFADLVPQLPEKILYLDNDVVCRQDCGSFYQQDIADYELAGVLDHYGKWLFRRSLARLDYLNSGVLLLNLRKIRETGLFHNCRQLCREKTMFMPDQSAINALASAKKFLPRR
;
A
#
# COMPACT_ATOMS: atom_id res chain seq x y z
N LEU A 1 -9.31 -21.81 6.55
CA LEU A 1 -10.29 -21.21 5.65
C LEU A 1 -11.33 -20.36 6.42
N LYS A 2 -12.05 -20.92 7.40
CA LYS A 2 -13.04 -20.15 8.21
C LYS A 2 -12.48 -18.92 8.95
N THR A 3 -11.20 -18.91 9.26
CA THR A 3 -10.54 -17.78 9.95
C THR A 3 -10.23 -16.64 8.96
N ALA A 4 -9.87 -16.97 7.73
CA ALA A 4 -9.59 -15.97 6.68
C ALA A 4 -10.87 -15.26 6.21
N GLU A 5 -12.00 -15.99 6.08
CA GLU A 5 -13.30 -15.42 5.71
C GLU A 5 -13.84 -14.39 6.73
N LYS A 6 -13.50 -14.54 8.03
CA LYS A 6 -13.90 -13.58 9.07
C LYS A 6 -13.08 -12.28 9.04
N VAL A 7 -11.90 -12.29 8.44
CA VAL A 7 -10.94 -11.18 8.49
C VAL A 7 -10.98 -10.31 7.23
N TYR A 8 -11.42 -10.88 6.12
CA TYR A 8 -11.49 -10.18 4.84
C TYR A 8 -12.97 -10.09 4.38
N GLN A 9 -13.51 -8.87 4.40
CA GLN A 9 -14.82 -8.59 3.80
C GLN A 9 -14.61 -7.64 2.62
N PRO A 10 -14.87 -8.09 1.39
CA PRO A 10 -14.78 -7.22 0.22
C PRO A 10 -15.83 -6.11 0.29
N VAL A 11 -15.49 -4.95 -0.28
CA VAL A 11 -16.43 -3.83 -0.41
C VAL A 11 -17.66 -4.30 -1.22
N SER A 12 -18.88 -4.05 -0.72
CA SER A 12 -20.09 -4.42 -1.43
C SER A 12 -20.24 -3.60 -2.74
N ASP A 13 -20.96 -4.17 -3.71
CA ASP A 13 -21.23 -3.46 -4.98
C ASP A 13 -22.07 -2.18 -4.74
N THR A 14 -22.97 -2.22 -3.77
CA THR A 14 -23.76 -1.05 -3.35
C THR A 14 -22.87 0.07 -2.83
N ALA A 15 -21.88 -0.25 -1.99
CA ALA A 15 -20.94 0.74 -1.48
C ALA A 15 -20.05 1.29 -2.59
N ALA A 16 -19.59 0.46 -3.52
CA ALA A 16 -18.81 0.90 -4.68
C ALA A 16 -19.63 1.83 -5.60
N ALA A 17 -20.90 1.49 -5.86
CA ALA A 17 -21.83 2.31 -6.64
C ALA A 17 -22.07 3.68 -5.95
N PHE A 18 -22.32 3.69 -4.65
CA PHE A 18 -22.47 4.92 -3.87
C PHE A 18 -21.24 5.82 -3.99
N LEU A 19 -20.03 5.27 -3.80
CA LEU A 19 -18.80 6.03 -3.96
C LEU A 19 -18.63 6.58 -5.37
N HIS A 20 -19.01 5.80 -6.39
CA HIS A 20 -18.96 6.24 -7.78
C HIS A 20 -19.86 7.46 -8.02
N GLU A 21 -21.08 7.45 -7.51
CA GLU A 21 -22.01 8.58 -7.59
C GLU A 21 -21.46 9.82 -6.88
N GLN A 22 -20.91 9.65 -5.65
CA GLN A 22 -20.34 10.76 -4.89
C GLN A 22 -19.16 11.41 -5.64
N VAL A 23 -18.26 10.61 -6.18
CA VAL A 23 -17.08 11.10 -6.93
C VAL A 23 -17.52 11.84 -8.20
N ARG A 24 -18.50 11.28 -8.93
CA ARG A 24 -19.03 11.92 -10.15
C ARG A 24 -19.84 13.20 -9.88
N SER A 25 -20.48 13.31 -8.73
CA SER A 25 -21.19 14.56 -8.37
C SER A 25 -20.23 15.73 -8.21
N VAL A 26 -18.99 15.48 -7.81
CA VAL A 26 -17.93 16.49 -7.68
C VAL A 26 -17.22 16.73 -9.03
N ASN A 27 -16.89 15.65 -9.74
CA ASN A 27 -16.26 15.73 -11.05
C ASN A 27 -16.82 14.64 -11.97
N PRO A 28 -17.66 15.02 -12.96
CA PRO A 28 -18.30 14.06 -13.87
C PRO A 28 -17.34 13.21 -14.72
N ALA A 29 -16.10 13.67 -14.91
CA ALA A 29 -15.07 12.92 -15.63
C ALA A 29 -14.41 11.84 -14.77
N SER A 30 -14.63 11.84 -13.46
CA SER A 30 -14.05 10.86 -12.55
C SER A 30 -14.90 9.59 -12.47
N PHE A 31 -14.26 8.46 -12.14
CA PHE A 31 -14.94 7.19 -11.92
C PHE A 31 -14.31 6.43 -10.75
N VAL A 32 -15.07 5.53 -10.18
CA VAL A 32 -14.62 4.56 -9.17
C VAL A 32 -14.72 3.17 -9.78
N GLN A 33 -13.65 2.41 -9.67
CA GLN A 33 -13.60 1.00 -10.07
C GLN A 33 -13.31 0.13 -8.84
N LYS A 34 -14.18 -0.82 -8.58
CA LYS A 34 -13.93 -1.89 -7.61
C LYS A 34 -13.08 -2.96 -8.27
N ILE A 35 -11.98 -3.34 -7.63
CA ILE A 35 -11.14 -4.45 -8.04
C ILE A 35 -11.13 -5.47 -6.91
N ASP A 36 -11.69 -6.64 -7.16
CA ASP A 36 -11.69 -7.74 -6.20
C ASP A 36 -10.41 -8.56 -6.37
N ILE A 37 -9.61 -8.62 -5.32
CA ILE A 37 -8.35 -9.38 -5.26
C ILE A 37 -8.41 -10.52 -4.24
N THR A 38 -9.62 -10.94 -3.83
CA THR A 38 -9.83 -11.98 -2.82
C THR A 38 -9.07 -13.26 -3.15
N GLU A 39 -9.17 -13.74 -4.38
CA GLU A 39 -8.49 -14.97 -4.80
C GLU A 39 -6.98 -14.83 -4.75
N LEU A 40 -6.43 -13.72 -5.23
CA LEU A 40 -4.99 -13.43 -5.16
C LEU A 40 -4.51 -13.40 -3.71
N PHE A 41 -5.26 -12.72 -2.84
CA PHE A 41 -4.93 -12.63 -1.42
C PHE A 41 -4.97 -13.99 -0.73
N LEU A 42 -5.96 -14.84 -1.02
CA LEU A 42 -6.10 -16.17 -0.45
C LEU A 42 -4.98 -17.13 -0.90
N GLN A 43 -4.44 -16.96 -2.11
CA GLN A 43 -3.32 -17.75 -2.62
C GLN A 43 -2.00 -17.41 -1.91
N GLU A 44 -1.81 -16.15 -1.52
CA GLU A 44 -0.58 -15.65 -0.90
C GLU A 44 -0.81 -15.08 0.51
N LEU A 45 -1.60 -15.78 1.34
CA LEU A 45 -1.89 -15.35 2.71
C LEU A 45 -0.61 -15.06 3.51
N PRO A 46 -0.56 -13.94 4.24
CA PRO A 46 0.57 -13.57 5.08
C PRO A 46 0.54 -14.34 6.42
N LEU A 47 0.76 -15.65 6.37
CA LEU A 47 0.48 -16.59 7.46
C LEU A 47 1.10 -16.19 8.80
N ALA A 48 2.34 -15.71 8.81
CA ALA A 48 3.01 -15.28 10.04
C ALA A 48 2.41 -13.98 10.64
N ASN A 49 1.61 -13.24 9.87
CA ASN A 49 1.06 -11.95 10.27
C ASN A 49 -0.47 -11.90 10.37
N MET A 50 -1.15 -13.06 10.25
CA MET A 50 -2.62 -13.14 10.35
C MET A 50 -3.18 -12.78 11.74
N GLY A 51 -2.39 -12.99 12.79
CA GLY A 51 -2.76 -12.72 14.19
C GLY A 51 -2.13 -11.46 14.78
N THR A 52 -1.60 -10.56 13.96
CA THR A 52 -0.99 -9.31 14.45
C THR A 52 -2.05 -8.29 14.87
N ARG A 53 -1.62 -7.21 15.55
CA ARG A 53 -2.48 -6.08 15.93
C ARG A 53 -3.16 -5.42 14.74
N PHE A 54 -2.54 -5.44 13.57
CA PHE A 54 -3.07 -4.87 12.34
C PHE A 54 -3.83 -5.94 11.57
N THR A 55 -4.95 -5.54 10.96
CA THR A 55 -5.71 -6.45 10.12
C THR A 55 -4.90 -6.86 8.90
N PRO A 56 -5.03 -8.09 8.41
CA PRO A 56 -4.36 -8.52 7.18
C PRO A 56 -4.65 -7.62 5.97
N CYS A 57 -5.73 -6.84 6.01
CA CYS A 57 -6.09 -5.88 4.97
C CYS A 57 -5.03 -4.79 4.73
N CYS A 58 -4.20 -4.44 5.74
CA CYS A 58 -3.09 -3.51 5.51
C CYS A 58 -2.08 -4.01 4.48
N MET A 59 -2.01 -5.33 4.25
CA MET A 59 -1.10 -5.95 3.28
C MET A 59 -1.66 -6.01 1.86
N LEU A 60 -2.93 -5.62 1.62
CA LEU A 60 -3.54 -5.65 0.28
C LEU A 60 -2.79 -4.76 -0.73
N ARG A 61 -2.16 -3.67 -0.28
CA ARG A 61 -1.32 -2.81 -1.14
C ARG A 61 -0.17 -3.57 -1.80
N LEU A 62 0.34 -4.61 -1.15
CA LEU A 62 1.42 -5.44 -1.67
C LEU A 62 1.00 -6.34 -2.84
N PHE A 63 -0.27 -6.32 -3.23
CA PHE A 63 -0.81 -7.06 -4.37
C PHE A 63 -1.05 -6.17 -5.60
N ALA A 64 -0.76 -4.87 -5.51
CA ALA A 64 -0.98 -3.93 -6.61
C ALA A 64 -0.18 -4.29 -7.88
N ASP A 65 0.96 -4.96 -7.75
CA ASP A 65 1.78 -5.45 -8.87
C ASP A 65 1.10 -6.57 -9.66
N LEU A 66 0.18 -7.31 -9.05
CA LEU A 66 -0.57 -8.42 -9.65
C LEU A 66 -1.87 -7.97 -10.33
N VAL A 67 -2.23 -6.70 -10.22
CA VAL A 67 -3.48 -6.15 -10.79
C VAL A 67 -3.17 -5.51 -12.14
N PRO A 68 -3.51 -6.16 -13.27
CA PRO A 68 -3.15 -5.67 -14.61
C PRO A 68 -3.92 -4.40 -15.03
N GLN A 69 -5.07 -4.13 -14.41
CA GLN A 69 -5.89 -2.94 -14.69
C GLN A 69 -5.29 -1.65 -14.11
N LEU A 70 -4.35 -1.74 -13.15
CA LEU A 70 -3.72 -0.57 -12.57
C LEU A 70 -2.68 0.03 -13.53
N PRO A 71 -2.66 1.38 -13.68
CA PRO A 71 -1.63 2.06 -14.44
C PRO A 71 -0.24 1.86 -13.81
N GLU A 72 0.82 2.07 -14.59
CA GLU A 72 2.20 1.87 -14.14
C GLU A 72 2.59 2.78 -12.97
N LYS A 73 1.93 3.93 -12.82
CA LYS A 73 2.14 4.87 -11.71
C LYS A 73 0.81 5.14 -11.01
N ILE A 74 0.77 4.91 -9.71
CA ILE A 74 -0.43 5.15 -8.89
C ILE A 74 -0.08 5.91 -7.61
N LEU A 75 -1.05 6.69 -7.13
CA LEU A 75 -1.05 7.23 -5.77
C LEU A 75 -1.88 6.29 -4.89
N TYR A 76 -1.21 5.61 -3.97
CA TYR A 76 -1.85 4.81 -2.94
C TYR A 76 -2.17 5.66 -1.72
N LEU A 77 -3.38 5.52 -1.21
CA LEU A 77 -3.84 6.17 0.01
C LEU A 77 -4.50 5.14 0.92
N ASP A 78 -4.18 5.16 2.21
CA ASP A 78 -4.97 4.44 3.21
C ASP A 78 -6.38 5.04 3.30
N ASN A 79 -7.35 4.25 3.73
CA ASN A 79 -8.76 4.66 3.77
C ASN A 79 -9.10 5.69 4.87
N ASP A 80 -8.17 5.95 5.78
CA ASP A 80 -8.27 6.95 6.85
C ASP A 80 -7.49 8.25 6.54
N VAL A 81 -7.01 8.42 5.31
CA VAL A 81 -6.31 9.63 4.85
C VAL A 81 -7.32 10.72 4.45
N VAL A 82 -7.08 11.94 4.94
CA VAL A 82 -7.84 13.13 4.55
C VAL A 82 -6.96 14.06 3.72
N CYS A 83 -7.32 14.27 2.46
CA CYS A 83 -6.64 15.21 1.58
C CYS A 83 -7.12 16.65 1.88
N ARG A 84 -6.24 17.49 2.39
CA ARG A 84 -6.53 18.90 2.71
C ARG A 84 -6.19 19.88 1.57
N GLN A 85 -5.43 19.41 0.60
CA GLN A 85 -4.97 20.19 -0.55
C GLN A 85 -4.95 19.28 -1.80
N ASP A 86 -4.78 19.90 -2.97
CA ASP A 86 -4.60 19.18 -4.22
C ASP A 86 -3.38 18.25 -4.17
N CYS A 87 -3.60 16.99 -4.51
CA CYS A 87 -2.57 15.95 -4.58
C CYS A 87 -1.82 15.93 -5.93
N GLY A 88 -2.17 16.79 -6.87
CA GLY A 88 -1.59 16.79 -8.21
C GLY A 88 -0.08 16.98 -8.20
N SER A 89 0.42 17.95 -7.43
CA SER A 89 1.87 18.18 -7.30
C SER A 89 2.64 17.00 -6.68
N PHE A 90 1.98 16.22 -5.81
CA PHE A 90 2.54 14.99 -5.26
C PHE A 90 2.57 13.90 -6.33
N TYR A 91 1.47 13.73 -7.06
CA TYR A 91 1.37 12.74 -8.13
C TYR A 91 2.34 13.01 -9.29
N GLN A 92 2.64 14.28 -9.59
CA GLN A 92 3.56 14.70 -10.65
C GLN A 92 5.04 14.48 -10.32
N GLN A 93 5.40 14.10 -9.09
CA GLN A 93 6.79 13.79 -8.74
C GLN A 93 7.37 12.75 -9.69
N ASP A 94 8.56 13.02 -10.21
CA ASP A 94 9.31 12.04 -10.99
C ASP A 94 9.80 10.92 -10.08
N ILE A 95 9.41 9.69 -10.41
CA ILE A 95 9.83 8.46 -9.74
C ILE A 95 10.32 7.39 -10.73
N ALA A 96 10.78 7.79 -11.91
CA ALA A 96 11.20 6.85 -12.95
C ALA A 96 12.28 5.87 -12.44
N ASP A 97 13.22 6.36 -11.66
CA ASP A 97 14.32 5.57 -11.10
C ASP A 97 14.01 4.92 -9.74
N TYR A 98 12.83 5.19 -9.19
CA TYR A 98 12.44 4.73 -7.87
C TYR A 98 11.30 3.70 -7.94
N GLU A 99 11.30 2.75 -7.01
CA GLU A 99 10.18 1.81 -6.84
C GLU A 99 8.97 2.53 -6.24
N LEU A 100 9.24 3.47 -5.32
CA LEU A 100 8.20 4.22 -4.62
C LEU A 100 8.73 5.52 -4.03
N ALA A 101 7.80 6.45 -3.79
CA ALA A 101 8.08 7.68 -3.07
C ALA A 101 7.04 7.91 -1.97
N GLY A 102 7.45 8.53 -0.88
CA GLY A 102 6.61 8.86 0.25
C GLY A 102 7.32 9.74 1.26
N VAL A 103 6.74 9.90 2.44
CA VAL A 103 7.31 10.73 3.50
C VAL A 103 7.95 9.88 4.59
N LEU A 104 8.92 10.46 5.31
CA LEU A 104 9.57 9.80 6.44
C LEU A 104 8.56 9.54 7.57
N ASP A 105 8.54 8.32 8.10
CA ASP A 105 7.77 7.98 9.29
C ASP A 105 8.56 8.28 10.56
N HIS A 106 8.24 9.40 11.21
CA HIS A 106 8.89 9.79 12.46
C HIS A 106 8.50 8.89 13.64
N TYR A 107 7.31 8.29 13.63
CA TYR A 107 6.86 7.35 14.67
C TYR A 107 7.58 6.00 14.56
N GLY A 108 7.66 5.44 13.37
CA GLY A 108 8.41 4.22 13.09
C GLY A 108 9.88 4.40 13.46
N LYS A 109 10.48 5.52 13.09
CA LYS A 109 11.86 5.86 13.46
C LYS A 109 12.08 5.93 14.97
N TRP A 110 11.11 6.41 15.74
CA TRP A 110 11.20 6.48 17.21
C TRP A 110 11.07 5.10 17.87
N LEU A 111 10.11 4.28 17.42
CA LEU A 111 9.90 2.93 17.92
C LEU A 111 11.10 1.99 17.68
N PHE A 112 11.77 2.15 16.53
CA PHE A 112 12.92 1.32 16.15
C PHE A 112 14.27 1.97 16.49
N ARG A 113 14.31 3.01 17.31
CA ARG A 113 15.46 3.84 17.64
C ARG A 113 16.69 3.06 18.11
N ARG A 114 16.53 1.90 18.71
CA ARG A 114 17.63 1.05 19.21
C ARG A 114 18.23 0.11 18.16
N SER A 115 17.46 -0.25 17.14
CA SER A 115 17.85 -1.26 16.15
C SER A 115 18.15 -0.66 14.77
N LEU A 116 17.51 0.46 14.41
CA LEU A 116 17.49 1.00 13.05
C LEU A 116 17.86 2.49 13.01
N ALA A 117 18.74 2.96 13.88
CA ALA A 117 19.10 4.38 14.09
C ALA A 117 19.59 5.11 12.82
N ARG A 118 19.81 4.41 11.70
CA ARG A 118 20.28 4.95 10.43
C ARG A 118 19.36 4.69 9.24
N LEU A 119 18.25 3.97 9.42
CA LEU A 119 17.37 3.66 8.29
C LEU A 119 16.34 4.77 8.13
N ASP A 120 16.30 5.34 6.94
CA ASP A 120 15.22 6.17 6.48
C ASP A 120 13.98 5.29 6.33
N TYR A 121 13.06 5.39 7.31
CA TYR A 121 11.86 4.58 7.39
C TYR A 121 10.69 5.35 6.79
N LEU A 122 10.12 4.82 5.73
CA LEU A 122 9.07 5.45 4.95
C LEU A 122 7.71 5.05 5.51
N ASN A 123 6.79 6.03 5.63
CA ASN A 123 5.40 5.76 5.97
C ASN A 123 4.67 5.11 4.79
N SER A 124 3.90 4.06 5.04
CA SER A 124 3.19 3.31 3.99
C SER A 124 1.76 3.78 3.71
N GLY A 125 1.20 4.68 4.51
CA GLY A 125 -0.18 5.14 4.36
C GLY A 125 -0.43 6.05 3.16
N VAL A 126 0.61 6.72 2.65
CA VAL A 126 0.57 7.56 1.44
C VAL A 126 1.81 7.29 0.62
N LEU A 127 1.64 6.64 -0.53
CA LEU A 127 2.75 6.21 -1.39
C LEU A 127 2.47 6.55 -2.86
N LEU A 128 3.46 7.10 -3.52
CA LEU A 128 3.50 7.12 -4.97
C LEU A 128 4.25 5.87 -5.44
N LEU A 129 3.58 4.98 -6.14
CA LEU A 129 4.11 3.68 -6.54
C LEU A 129 4.43 3.66 -8.05
N ASN A 130 5.62 3.21 -8.40
CA ASN A 130 6.02 2.88 -9.75
C ASN A 130 5.82 1.37 -9.95
N LEU A 131 4.62 0.95 -10.35
CA LEU A 131 4.28 -0.46 -10.49
C LEU A 131 5.12 -1.17 -11.56
N ARG A 132 5.56 -0.45 -12.60
CA ARG A 132 6.50 -1.01 -13.58
C ARG A 132 7.80 -1.41 -12.88
N LYS A 133 8.43 -0.48 -12.16
CA LYS A 133 9.68 -0.73 -11.45
C LYS A 133 9.54 -1.80 -10.36
N ILE A 134 8.42 -1.77 -9.62
CA ILE A 134 8.08 -2.76 -8.60
C ILE A 134 7.97 -4.17 -9.20
N ARG A 135 7.37 -4.31 -10.39
CA ARG A 135 7.30 -5.59 -11.12
C ARG A 135 8.68 -6.04 -11.61
N GLU A 136 9.49 -5.11 -12.16
CA GLU A 136 10.85 -5.39 -12.62
C GLU A 136 11.76 -5.90 -11.50
N THR A 137 11.69 -5.29 -10.31
CA THR A 137 12.52 -5.66 -9.15
C THR A 137 11.94 -6.81 -8.33
N GLY A 138 10.67 -7.15 -8.53
CA GLY A 138 9.96 -8.14 -7.71
C GLY A 138 9.72 -7.67 -6.27
N LEU A 139 9.77 -6.37 -5.99
CA LEU A 139 9.69 -5.83 -4.63
C LEU A 139 8.47 -6.35 -3.87
N PHE A 140 7.26 -6.23 -4.43
CA PHE A 140 6.05 -6.64 -3.73
C PHE A 140 5.93 -8.16 -3.59
N HIS A 141 6.40 -8.93 -4.57
CA HIS A 141 6.53 -10.38 -4.42
C HIS A 141 7.41 -10.74 -3.20
N ASN A 142 8.59 -10.15 -3.10
CA ASN A 142 9.51 -10.40 -1.98
C ASN A 142 8.92 -9.91 -0.64
N CYS A 143 8.18 -8.79 -0.64
CA CYS A 143 7.46 -8.32 0.55
C CYS A 143 6.39 -9.33 1.01
N ARG A 144 5.60 -9.89 0.07
CA ARG A 144 4.60 -10.93 0.40
C ARG A 144 5.26 -12.18 0.97
N GLN A 145 6.37 -12.65 0.40
CA GLN A 145 7.13 -13.79 0.94
C GLN A 145 7.61 -13.51 2.38
N LEU A 146 8.21 -12.34 2.61
CA LEU A 146 8.66 -11.95 3.95
C LEU A 146 7.51 -11.90 4.96
N CYS A 147 6.32 -11.40 4.55
CA CYS A 147 5.12 -11.37 5.39
C CYS A 147 4.55 -12.77 5.68
N ARG A 148 4.80 -13.76 4.83
CA ARG A 148 4.40 -15.17 5.07
C ARG A 148 5.28 -15.86 6.10
N GLU A 149 6.56 -15.51 6.13
CA GLU A 149 7.58 -16.22 6.89
C GLU A 149 7.88 -15.57 8.24
N LYS A 150 7.77 -14.23 8.33
CA LYS A 150 8.21 -13.47 9.49
C LYS A 150 7.13 -12.59 10.08
N THR A 151 6.89 -12.73 11.38
CA THR A 151 6.03 -11.82 12.13
C THR A 151 6.70 -10.46 12.29
N MET A 152 5.98 -9.37 11.95
CA MET A 152 6.46 -8.00 12.03
C MET A 152 5.42 -7.09 12.70
N PHE A 153 5.89 -6.01 13.33
CA PHE A 153 5.01 -5.08 14.05
C PHE A 153 4.05 -4.34 13.10
N MET A 154 4.57 -3.84 11.98
CA MET A 154 3.80 -3.25 10.86
C MET A 154 4.21 -4.00 9.59
N PRO A 155 3.55 -5.13 9.26
CA PRO A 155 4.11 -6.09 8.33
C PRO A 155 4.37 -5.53 6.94
N ASP A 156 3.40 -4.83 6.36
CA ASP A 156 3.52 -4.21 5.03
C ASP A 156 4.57 -3.10 5.01
N GLN A 157 4.51 -2.17 5.95
CA GLN A 157 5.45 -1.05 6.05
C GLN A 157 6.87 -1.54 6.35
N SER A 158 7.01 -2.52 7.25
CA SER A 158 8.31 -3.10 7.61
C SER A 158 8.92 -3.85 6.42
N ALA A 159 8.13 -4.63 5.69
CA ALA A 159 8.59 -5.35 4.51
C ALA A 159 9.06 -4.39 3.40
N ILE A 160 8.26 -3.38 3.08
CA ILE A 160 8.63 -2.35 2.10
C ILE A 160 9.94 -1.66 2.51
N ASN A 161 10.04 -1.24 3.77
CA ASN A 161 11.25 -0.54 4.24
C ASN A 161 12.50 -1.41 4.27
N ALA A 162 12.35 -2.70 4.51
CA ALA A 162 13.45 -3.65 4.53
C ALA A 162 13.96 -4.01 3.12
N LEU A 163 13.06 -4.08 2.14
CA LEU A 163 13.35 -4.68 0.84
C LEU A 163 13.44 -3.69 -0.32
N ALA A 164 12.79 -2.51 -0.21
CA ALA A 164 12.86 -1.52 -1.28
C ALA A 164 14.29 -1.00 -1.46
N SER A 165 14.84 -1.16 -2.66
CA SER A 165 16.18 -0.76 -3.03
C SER A 165 16.28 0.70 -3.45
N ALA A 166 15.20 1.26 -4.02
CA ALA A 166 15.13 2.63 -4.55
C ALA A 166 13.89 3.37 -4.02
N LYS A 167 14.05 4.04 -2.87
CA LYS A 167 13.02 4.86 -2.21
C LYS A 167 13.31 6.35 -2.39
N LYS A 168 12.30 7.13 -2.78
CA LYS A 168 12.38 8.60 -2.80
C LYS A 168 11.65 9.17 -1.59
N PHE A 169 12.36 9.94 -0.79
CA PHE A 169 11.77 10.65 0.34
C PHE A 169 11.32 12.04 -0.08
N LEU A 170 10.06 12.35 0.18
CA LEU A 170 9.46 13.64 -0.12
C LEU A 170 9.38 14.49 1.15
N PRO A 171 9.54 15.83 1.03
CA PRO A 171 9.39 16.72 2.16
C PRO A 171 7.94 16.71 2.67
N ARG A 172 7.74 16.83 3.97
CA ARG A 172 6.43 17.14 4.54
C ARG A 172 6.05 18.58 4.14
N ARG A 173 4.88 18.73 3.58
CA ARG A 173 4.26 20.04 3.32
C ARG A 173 3.04 20.24 4.20
#